data_51d0efefb05747e2438197c8c8e7a927
#
_entry.id   51d0efefb05747e2438197c8c8e7a927
#
_cell.length_a   1.000
_cell.length_b   1.000
_cell.length_c   1.000
_cell.angle_alpha   90.00
_cell.angle_beta   90.00
_cell.angle_gamma   90.00
#
_symmetry.space_group_name_H-M   'P 1'
#
loop_
_entity.id
_entity.type
_entity.pdbx_description
1 polymer ?
#
loop_
_entity_poly.entity_id
_entity_poly.type
_entity_poly.pdbx_seq_one_letter_code
_entity_poly.pdbx_strand_id
1 'polypeptide(L)'
;LVDAQEGVMPQTKFVLKKALELGLKPILIINKIDKKLANCKLTLSKDQDLFLELATDTAQLDFPVFYAIAREGMIFKELPEGDLTDISNVSGNVLPILDEIIDNSPAPKGALDGPFQMQVTSLEYNTHLGRYLVGKIHRGVAKTDMPIILISKNGTVQGRIRELFVKEGLEWISTKEAGVGEIVAFAGIESTAIGATVCDLNTREALPEISITPPSVKVKFEANTSPFSGKEGKFVTAKQLEQRLEQEKDLNISLSITKAGGSSYYVAGRGELQLAILIEQLRREGYEFQLSKPEVVLIEKNGVSQEPVEELIIDAPTEYLSTITQEVSNRNGEMVNIESTDTQTRFTYKILTRNLIGLHRVLMNATKGTALVSSYIIEYIPYKMHDPLFRKGVIISQENGTTLGYALTTIQERGQLFVGASEEVYKGMILGINNHEQDLTVNPCKARHKSNVRMLRSELTEISLKTTIDLTIEYALSFINDEELIRSEERRVGKECRYRWS
;
A
#
# COMPACT_ATOMS: atom_id res chain seq x y z
N LEU A 1 -13.41 14.29 -4.84
CA LEU A 1 -13.75 13.70 -6.16
C LEU A 1 -14.54 12.41 -5.95
N VAL A 2 -15.76 12.34 -6.53
CA VAL A 2 -16.64 11.17 -6.45
C VAL A 2 -16.97 10.71 -7.87
N ASP A 3 -16.97 9.40 -8.11
CA ASP A 3 -17.34 8.81 -9.40
C ASP A 3 -18.87 8.80 -9.52
N ALA A 4 -19.43 9.34 -10.62
CA ALA A 4 -20.87 9.44 -10.85
C ALA A 4 -21.57 8.05 -10.95
N GLN A 5 -20.83 6.98 -11.25
CA GLN A 5 -21.35 5.63 -11.32
C GLN A 5 -21.24 4.88 -9.98
N GLU A 6 -20.08 5.00 -9.30
CA GLU A 6 -19.79 4.25 -8.08
C GLU A 6 -20.32 4.94 -6.81
N GLY A 7 -20.43 6.28 -6.87
CA GLY A 7 -20.92 7.10 -5.73
C GLY A 7 -19.94 7.18 -4.58
N VAL A 8 -20.46 7.33 -3.37
CA VAL A 8 -19.68 7.47 -2.13
C VAL A 8 -19.00 6.14 -1.78
N MET A 9 -17.67 6.16 -1.73
CA MET A 9 -16.83 5.03 -1.39
C MET A 9 -16.32 5.13 0.06
N PRO A 10 -15.89 4.03 0.71
CA PRO A 10 -15.34 4.06 2.06
C PRO A 10 -14.16 5.02 2.20
N GLN A 11 -13.33 5.10 1.18
CA GLN A 11 -12.20 6.04 1.14
C GLN A 11 -12.69 7.49 1.12
N THR A 12 -13.77 7.79 0.40
CA THR A 12 -14.40 9.12 0.39
C THR A 12 -14.84 9.52 1.79
N LYS A 13 -15.52 8.60 2.51
CA LYS A 13 -15.95 8.81 3.89
C LYS A 13 -14.75 9.09 4.82
N PHE A 14 -13.70 8.30 4.73
CA PHE A 14 -12.49 8.48 5.56
C PHE A 14 -11.81 9.83 5.28
N VAL A 15 -11.57 10.16 4.01
CA VAL A 15 -10.90 11.41 3.62
C VAL A 15 -11.75 12.64 3.99
N LEU A 16 -13.07 12.60 3.74
CA LEU A 16 -13.98 13.68 4.09
C LEU A 16 -14.00 13.90 5.60
N LYS A 17 -14.12 12.84 6.41
CA LYS A 17 -14.06 12.93 7.86
C LYS A 17 -12.79 13.65 8.32
N LYS A 18 -11.63 13.27 7.80
CA LYS A 18 -10.35 13.91 8.13
C LYS A 18 -10.28 15.36 7.68
N ALA A 19 -10.80 15.69 6.52
CA ALA A 19 -10.85 17.07 6.02
C ALA A 19 -11.72 17.98 6.91
N LEU A 20 -12.90 17.50 7.31
CA LEU A 20 -13.80 18.23 8.18
C LEU A 20 -13.25 18.39 9.62
N GLU A 21 -12.60 17.35 10.17
CA GLU A 21 -11.88 17.42 11.46
C GLU A 21 -10.78 18.50 11.47
N LEU A 22 -10.12 18.70 10.32
CA LEU A 22 -9.07 19.73 10.13
C LEU A 22 -9.64 21.11 9.79
N GLY A 23 -10.96 21.27 9.70
CA GLY A 23 -11.62 22.52 9.35
C GLY A 23 -11.40 22.98 7.91
N LEU A 24 -11.09 22.05 6.99
CA LEU A 24 -10.94 22.36 5.57
C LEU A 24 -12.30 22.60 4.93
N LYS A 25 -12.35 23.56 3.98
CA LYS A 25 -13.54 23.78 3.16
C LYS A 25 -13.57 22.79 2.00
N PRO A 26 -14.57 21.92 1.90
CA PRO A 26 -14.66 20.94 0.83
C PRO A 26 -15.23 21.57 -0.44
N ILE A 27 -14.79 21.07 -1.60
CA ILE A 27 -15.39 21.27 -2.91
C ILE A 27 -15.73 19.89 -3.45
N LEU A 28 -16.99 19.63 -3.75
CA LEU A 28 -17.42 18.34 -4.30
C LEU A 28 -17.35 18.36 -5.82
N ILE A 29 -16.66 17.37 -6.41
CA ILE A 29 -16.64 17.18 -7.86
C ILE A 29 -17.14 15.79 -8.18
N ILE A 30 -18.28 15.68 -8.85
CA ILE A 30 -18.86 14.45 -9.37
C ILE A 30 -18.27 14.23 -10.77
N ASN A 31 -17.36 13.27 -10.88
CA ASN A 31 -16.59 13.01 -12.09
C ASN A 31 -17.12 11.80 -12.88
N LYS A 32 -16.69 11.69 -14.13
CA LYS A 32 -17.08 10.63 -15.08
C LYS A 32 -18.59 10.62 -15.36
N ILE A 33 -19.16 11.80 -15.52
CA ILE A 33 -20.59 11.96 -15.84
C ILE A 33 -20.94 11.44 -17.25
N ASP A 34 -19.94 11.20 -18.09
CA ASP A 34 -19.99 10.60 -19.43
C ASP A 34 -20.21 9.08 -19.44
N LYS A 35 -20.10 8.41 -18.30
CA LYS A 35 -20.29 6.96 -18.24
C LYS A 35 -21.76 6.58 -18.39
N LYS A 36 -22.02 5.47 -19.10
CA LYS A 36 -23.36 4.95 -19.40
C LYS A 36 -24.22 4.68 -18.16
N LEU A 37 -23.59 4.30 -17.04
CA LEU A 37 -24.27 3.99 -15.78
C LEU A 37 -24.14 5.14 -14.75
N ALA A 38 -23.69 6.33 -15.16
CA ALA A 38 -23.56 7.47 -14.28
C ALA A 38 -24.96 7.94 -13.79
N ASN A 39 -25.08 8.15 -12.49
CA ASN A 39 -26.29 8.69 -11.88
C ASN A 39 -25.93 9.85 -10.94
N CYS A 40 -25.68 11.02 -11.53
CA CYS A 40 -25.23 12.20 -10.80
C CYS A 40 -26.20 12.64 -9.70
N LYS A 41 -27.52 12.51 -9.91
CA LYS A 41 -28.52 12.90 -8.91
C LYS A 41 -28.50 12.00 -7.67
N LEU A 42 -28.40 10.68 -7.88
CA LEU A 42 -28.29 9.72 -6.77
C LEU A 42 -26.96 9.88 -6.03
N THR A 43 -25.87 10.09 -6.78
CA THR A 43 -24.55 10.31 -6.20
C THR A 43 -24.55 11.57 -5.35
N LEU A 44 -25.07 12.69 -5.84
CA LEU A 44 -25.17 13.93 -5.07
C LEU A 44 -25.99 13.74 -3.78
N SER A 45 -27.13 13.04 -3.84
CA SER A 45 -27.92 12.77 -2.64
C SER A 45 -27.15 11.97 -1.60
N LYS A 46 -26.42 10.93 -2.01
CA LYS A 46 -25.58 10.14 -1.09
C LYS A 46 -24.41 10.94 -0.51
N ASP A 47 -23.81 11.84 -1.31
CA ASP A 47 -22.77 12.74 -0.81
C ASP A 47 -23.35 13.72 0.22
N GLN A 48 -24.52 14.29 -0.02
CA GLN A 48 -25.20 15.16 0.94
C GLN A 48 -25.53 14.43 2.25
N ASP A 49 -26.03 13.19 2.18
CA ASP A 49 -26.27 12.34 3.36
C ASP A 49 -24.98 12.08 4.13
N LEU A 50 -23.86 11.81 3.42
CA LEU A 50 -22.56 11.65 4.05
C LEU A 50 -22.06 12.92 4.74
N PHE A 51 -22.26 14.09 4.13
CA PHE A 51 -21.91 15.37 4.76
C PHE A 51 -22.76 15.61 6.01
N LEU A 52 -24.05 15.29 5.98
CA LEU A 52 -24.95 15.38 7.15
C LEU A 52 -24.50 14.45 8.29
N GLU A 53 -24.00 13.26 7.96
CA GLU A 53 -23.46 12.31 8.95
C GLU A 53 -22.17 12.80 9.61
N LEU A 54 -21.27 13.43 8.85
CA LEU A 54 -19.90 13.74 9.28
C LEU A 54 -19.67 15.17 9.72
N ALA A 55 -20.53 16.12 9.30
CA ALA A 55 -20.37 17.53 9.64
C ALA A 55 -20.56 17.77 11.14
N THR A 56 -19.66 18.55 11.70
CA THR A 56 -19.70 19.00 13.10
C THR A 56 -20.22 20.43 13.23
N ASP A 57 -20.30 21.17 12.12
CA ASP A 57 -20.78 22.54 12.02
C ASP A 57 -21.67 22.69 10.78
N THR A 58 -22.72 23.48 10.88
CA THR A 58 -23.64 23.81 9.77
C THR A 58 -22.93 24.48 8.59
N ALA A 59 -21.87 25.25 8.84
CA ALA A 59 -21.08 25.89 7.79
C ALA A 59 -20.36 24.86 6.87
N GLN A 60 -20.15 23.63 7.35
CA GLN A 60 -19.55 22.55 6.57
C GLN A 60 -20.52 21.89 5.57
N LEU A 61 -21.82 22.19 5.69
CA LEU A 61 -22.85 21.70 4.77
C LEU A 61 -23.03 22.60 3.55
N ASP A 62 -22.46 23.82 3.58
CA ASP A 62 -22.44 24.74 2.44
C ASP A 62 -21.16 24.55 1.65
N PHE A 63 -21.19 23.69 0.65
CA PHE A 63 -20.06 23.37 -0.22
C PHE A 63 -20.46 23.43 -1.70
N PRO A 64 -19.60 23.98 -2.56
CA PRO A 64 -19.84 24.03 -4.00
C PRO A 64 -19.75 22.63 -4.62
N VAL A 65 -20.65 22.39 -5.60
CA VAL A 65 -20.73 21.14 -6.35
C VAL A 65 -20.42 21.39 -7.82
N PHE A 66 -19.56 20.55 -8.39
CA PHE A 66 -19.21 20.55 -9.80
C PHE A 66 -19.41 19.19 -10.42
N TYR A 67 -19.64 19.18 -11.74
CA TYR A 67 -19.75 17.97 -12.54
C TYR A 67 -18.58 17.95 -13.54
N ALA A 68 -17.96 16.79 -13.75
CA ALA A 68 -16.74 16.75 -14.55
C ALA A 68 -16.66 15.53 -15.49
N ILE A 69 -16.03 15.78 -16.64
CA ILE A 69 -15.42 14.81 -17.52
C ILE A 69 -13.92 15.11 -17.49
N ALA A 70 -13.27 14.72 -16.39
CA ALA A 70 -11.89 15.13 -16.12
C ALA A 70 -10.90 14.66 -17.18
N ARG A 71 -11.16 13.52 -17.84
CA ARG A 71 -10.33 13.01 -18.95
C ARG A 71 -10.23 14.01 -20.10
N GLU A 72 -11.31 14.75 -20.36
CA GLU A 72 -11.41 15.75 -21.45
C GLU A 72 -11.14 17.17 -20.95
N GLY A 73 -10.80 17.34 -19.68
CA GLY A 73 -10.59 18.67 -19.08
C GLY A 73 -11.83 19.53 -18.97
N MET A 74 -13.02 18.91 -18.90
CA MET A 74 -14.32 19.62 -18.84
C MET A 74 -14.88 19.61 -17.44
N ILE A 75 -15.25 20.79 -16.94
CA ILE A 75 -15.91 20.98 -15.63
C ILE A 75 -17.09 21.92 -15.79
N PHE A 76 -18.19 21.61 -15.11
CA PHE A 76 -19.46 22.33 -15.19
C PHE A 76 -19.99 22.64 -13.79
N LYS A 77 -20.54 23.86 -13.59
CA LYS A 77 -21.26 24.25 -12.36
C LYS A 77 -22.63 23.60 -12.27
N GLU A 78 -23.26 23.34 -13.40
CA GLU A 78 -24.55 22.65 -13.49
C GLU A 78 -24.40 21.40 -14.36
N LEU A 79 -25.20 20.37 -14.06
CA LEU A 79 -25.18 19.14 -14.85
C LEU A 79 -25.66 19.44 -16.27
N PRO A 80 -24.84 19.19 -17.31
CA PRO A 80 -25.27 19.39 -18.70
C PRO A 80 -26.49 18.54 -19.06
N GLU A 81 -27.40 19.09 -19.85
CA GLU A 81 -28.59 18.38 -20.32
C GLU A 81 -28.26 17.49 -21.51
N GLY A 82 -28.95 16.36 -21.63
CA GLY A 82 -28.83 15.45 -22.75
C GLY A 82 -28.06 14.15 -22.46
N ASP A 83 -27.76 13.41 -23.52
CA ASP A 83 -26.96 12.17 -23.42
C ASP A 83 -25.48 12.52 -23.41
N LEU A 84 -24.84 12.39 -22.25
CA LEU A 84 -23.43 12.70 -22.04
C LEU A 84 -22.50 11.54 -22.43
N THR A 85 -23.02 10.41 -22.91
CA THR A 85 -22.17 9.32 -23.42
C THR A 85 -21.55 9.65 -24.77
N ASP A 86 -22.16 10.58 -25.52
CA ASP A 86 -21.59 11.19 -26.73
C ASP A 86 -21.13 12.62 -26.41
N ILE A 87 -19.82 12.75 -26.14
CA ILE A 87 -19.18 14.02 -25.78
C ILE A 87 -18.91 14.95 -26.97
N SER A 88 -19.19 14.52 -28.21
CA SER A 88 -18.89 15.33 -29.42
C SER A 88 -19.60 16.68 -29.45
N ASN A 89 -20.73 16.79 -28.78
CA ASN A 89 -21.55 18.02 -28.69
C ASN A 89 -21.41 18.73 -27.34
N VAL A 90 -20.54 18.28 -26.44
CA VAL A 90 -20.36 18.87 -25.12
C VAL A 90 -19.07 19.73 -25.14
N SER A 91 -19.19 20.98 -24.76
CA SER A 91 -18.04 21.88 -24.65
C SER A 91 -17.91 22.38 -23.22
N GLY A 92 -16.72 22.31 -22.67
CA GLY A 92 -16.39 22.76 -21.32
C GLY A 92 -14.91 23.04 -21.17
N ASN A 93 -14.52 23.57 -20.02
CA ASN A 93 -13.11 23.79 -19.66
C ASN A 93 -12.93 23.71 -18.15
N VAL A 94 -11.70 23.86 -17.67
CA VAL A 94 -11.37 23.76 -16.23
C VAL A 94 -11.54 25.08 -15.48
N LEU A 95 -11.85 26.20 -16.15
CA LEU A 95 -11.92 27.52 -15.53
C LEU A 95 -12.91 27.58 -14.35
N PRO A 96 -14.12 26.98 -14.42
CA PRO A 96 -15.09 27.08 -13.33
C PRO A 96 -14.57 26.60 -11.97
N ILE A 97 -13.72 25.58 -11.93
CA ILE A 97 -13.13 25.10 -10.67
C ILE A 97 -11.95 25.96 -10.23
N LEU A 98 -11.19 26.52 -11.18
CA LEU A 98 -10.09 27.43 -10.87
C LEU A 98 -10.62 28.74 -10.26
N ASP A 99 -11.69 29.29 -10.82
CA ASP A 99 -12.38 30.48 -10.29
C ASP A 99 -12.89 30.18 -8.86
N GLU A 100 -13.53 29.03 -8.65
CA GLU A 100 -14.02 28.61 -7.35
C GLU A 100 -12.90 28.49 -6.30
N ILE A 101 -11.74 27.94 -6.69
CA ILE A 101 -10.58 27.83 -5.81
C ILE A 101 -10.07 29.22 -5.43
N ILE A 102 -10.03 30.17 -6.37
CA ILE A 102 -9.57 31.54 -6.11
C ILE A 102 -10.53 32.24 -5.17
N ASP A 103 -11.86 32.13 -5.39
CA ASP A 103 -12.87 32.87 -4.67
C ASP A 103 -13.11 32.33 -3.25
N ASN A 104 -13.05 31.00 -3.05
CA ASN A 104 -13.47 30.33 -1.82
C ASN A 104 -12.36 29.71 -1.00
N SER A 105 -11.13 29.52 -1.55
CA SER A 105 -10.03 29.02 -0.76
C SER A 105 -9.42 30.13 0.11
N PRO A 106 -9.35 29.93 1.44
CA PRO A 106 -8.78 30.95 2.31
C PRO A 106 -7.28 31.11 2.01
N ALA A 107 -6.84 32.38 1.96
CA ALA A 107 -5.41 32.66 1.89
C ALA A 107 -4.66 32.08 3.10
N PRO A 108 -3.38 31.74 2.98
CA PRO A 108 -2.57 31.27 4.10
C PRO A 108 -2.64 32.24 5.28
N LYS A 109 -2.96 31.72 6.46
CA LYS A 109 -3.01 32.52 7.70
C LYS A 109 -1.62 32.50 8.34
N GLY A 110 -1.09 33.67 8.71
CA GLY A 110 0.18 33.79 9.43
C GLY A 110 0.70 35.23 9.42
N ALA A 111 1.54 35.57 10.39
CA ALA A 111 2.17 36.89 10.48
C ALA A 111 3.50 36.90 9.71
N LEU A 112 3.60 37.74 8.69
CA LEU A 112 4.86 37.95 7.92
C LEU A 112 5.97 38.52 8.80
N ASP A 113 5.61 39.42 9.71
CA ASP A 113 6.58 40.12 10.58
C ASP A 113 6.95 39.34 11.86
N GLY A 114 6.47 38.10 11.98
CA GLY A 114 6.78 37.24 13.12
C GLY A 114 8.11 36.46 12.98
N PRO A 115 8.64 35.89 14.08
CA PRO A 115 9.79 35.00 13.99
C PRO A 115 9.48 33.76 13.18
N PHE A 116 10.45 33.30 12.40
CA PHE A 116 10.32 32.17 11.48
C PHE A 116 9.84 30.90 12.19
N GLN A 117 8.83 30.24 11.61
CA GLN A 117 8.31 28.96 12.06
C GLN A 117 7.79 28.15 10.88
N MET A 118 8.27 26.92 10.75
CA MET A 118 7.91 25.99 9.70
C MET A 118 7.73 24.58 10.29
N GLN A 119 6.75 23.83 9.79
CA GLN A 119 6.61 22.42 10.13
C GLN A 119 7.13 21.53 9.01
N VAL A 120 8.01 20.58 9.37
CA VAL A 120 8.54 19.61 8.42
C VAL A 120 7.48 18.55 8.12
N THR A 121 7.07 18.45 6.85
CA THR A 121 6.03 17.52 6.40
C THR A 121 6.58 16.34 5.61
N SER A 122 7.72 16.52 4.93
CA SER A 122 8.39 15.45 4.18
C SER A 122 9.90 15.69 4.10
N LEU A 123 10.60 14.67 3.65
CA LEU A 123 12.03 14.71 3.33
C LEU A 123 12.21 14.38 1.86
N GLU A 124 13.13 15.09 1.21
CA GLU A 124 13.59 14.75 -0.14
C GLU A 124 15.10 14.55 -0.13
N TYR A 125 15.60 13.81 -1.09
CA TYR A 125 17.03 13.56 -1.24
C TYR A 125 17.49 13.93 -2.64
N ASN A 126 18.58 14.71 -2.69
CA ASN A 126 19.27 15.05 -3.93
C ASN A 126 20.68 14.48 -3.88
N THR A 127 21.13 13.86 -4.97
CA THR A 127 22.45 13.21 -5.04
C THR A 127 23.63 14.17 -4.85
N HIS A 128 23.44 15.47 -5.11
CA HIS A 128 24.51 16.48 -5.01
C HIS A 128 24.52 17.24 -3.68
N LEU A 129 23.36 17.51 -3.13
CA LEU A 129 23.18 18.40 -1.98
C LEU A 129 22.72 17.66 -0.71
N GLY A 130 22.47 16.37 -0.83
CA GLY A 130 22.03 15.53 0.27
C GLY A 130 20.54 15.65 0.58
N ARG A 131 20.20 15.69 1.86
CA ARG A 131 18.82 15.66 2.34
C ARG A 131 18.24 17.07 2.47
N TYR A 132 16.98 17.22 1.99
CA TYR A 132 16.18 18.42 2.15
C TYR A 132 15.03 18.18 3.13
N LEU A 133 14.79 19.17 3.98
CA LEU A 133 13.59 19.26 4.79
C LEU A 133 12.53 20.04 4.03
N VAL A 134 11.39 19.43 3.77
CA VAL A 134 10.27 20.05 3.05
C VAL A 134 9.16 20.36 4.05
N GLY A 135 8.58 21.55 3.95
CA GLY A 135 7.49 21.94 4.84
C GLY A 135 6.85 23.26 4.47
N LYS A 136 5.76 23.57 5.18
CA LYS A 136 5.02 24.83 5.02
C LYS A 136 5.47 25.84 6.05
N ILE A 137 5.69 27.09 5.62
CA ILE A 137 5.99 28.20 6.52
C ILE A 137 4.67 28.67 7.17
N HIS A 138 4.60 28.59 8.49
CA HIS A 138 3.45 29.01 9.26
C HIS A 138 3.54 30.48 9.70
N ARG A 139 4.76 30.99 9.92
CA ARG A 139 5.00 32.35 10.38
C ARG A 139 6.40 32.82 9.96
N GLY A 140 6.52 34.11 9.70
CA GLY A 140 7.80 34.77 9.35
C GLY A 140 8.27 34.46 7.93
N VAL A 141 9.56 34.73 7.72
CA VAL A 141 10.22 34.58 6.42
C VAL A 141 11.46 33.71 6.60
N ALA A 142 11.60 32.67 5.77
CA ALA A 142 12.82 31.88 5.64
C ALA A 142 13.82 32.63 4.74
N LYS A 143 15.08 32.68 5.13
CA LYS A 143 16.17 33.28 4.32
C LYS A 143 17.37 32.35 4.24
N THR A 144 18.08 32.38 3.14
CA THR A 144 19.39 31.73 3.01
C THR A 144 20.35 32.23 4.08
N ASP A 145 21.20 31.34 4.58
CA ASP A 145 22.16 31.59 5.68
C ASP A 145 21.54 31.91 7.06
N MET A 146 20.22 31.87 7.18
CA MET A 146 19.51 32.08 8.43
C MET A 146 19.85 30.96 9.44
N PRO A 147 20.26 31.30 10.68
CA PRO A 147 20.42 30.32 11.74
C PRO A 147 19.05 29.87 12.26
N ILE A 148 18.89 28.56 12.43
CA ILE A 148 17.62 27.92 12.79
C ILE A 148 17.82 26.85 13.84
N ILE A 149 16.74 26.49 14.52
CA ILE A 149 16.66 25.34 15.43
C ILE A 149 15.51 24.43 15.02
N LEU A 150 15.79 23.15 14.94
CA LEU A 150 14.78 22.10 14.73
C LEU A 150 14.41 21.49 16.08
N ILE A 151 13.13 21.44 16.39
CA ILE A 151 12.56 20.91 17.63
C ILE A 151 11.75 19.67 17.30
N SER A 152 12.09 18.54 17.91
CA SER A 152 11.41 17.26 17.76
C SER A 152 11.28 16.55 19.11
N LYS A 153 10.52 15.45 19.19
CA LYS A 153 10.45 14.58 20.39
C LYS A 153 11.80 14.05 20.82
N ASN A 154 12.70 13.85 19.87
CA ASN A 154 14.04 13.30 20.12
C ASN A 154 15.06 14.35 20.57
N GLY A 155 14.65 15.60 20.72
CA GLY A 155 15.50 16.71 21.12
C GLY A 155 15.54 17.85 20.10
N THR A 156 16.51 18.74 20.28
CA THR A 156 16.70 19.93 19.45
C THR A 156 18.03 19.86 18.70
N VAL A 157 18.01 20.24 17.42
CA VAL A 157 19.20 20.33 16.58
C VAL A 157 19.33 21.74 16.04
N GLN A 158 20.49 22.38 16.21
CA GLN A 158 20.79 23.69 15.65
C GLN A 158 21.42 23.53 14.26
N GLY A 159 21.12 24.45 13.36
CA GLY A 159 21.68 24.47 12.02
C GLY A 159 21.51 25.82 11.35
N ARG A 160 21.70 25.82 10.04
CA ARG A 160 21.54 27.01 9.19
C ARG A 160 20.96 26.61 7.86
N ILE A 161 20.04 27.39 7.31
CA ILE A 161 19.51 27.21 5.95
C ILE A 161 20.67 27.50 4.97
N ARG A 162 21.25 26.46 4.36
CA ARG A 162 22.31 26.64 3.36
C ARG A 162 21.75 27.00 1.99
N GLU A 163 20.71 26.29 1.60
CA GLU A 163 19.99 26.49 0.36
C GLU A 163 18.50 26.43 0.60
N LEU A 164 17.75 27.29 -0.06
CA LEU A 164 16.31 27.41 0.06
C LEU A 164 15.68 27.30 -1.34
N PHE A 165 14.63 26.52 -1.45
CA PHE A 165 13.89 26.29 -2.68
C PHE A 165 12.39 26.48 -2.45
N VAL A 166 11.71 27.00 -3.45
CA VAL A 166 10.24 27.05 -3.54
C VAL A 166 9.75 26.17 -4.68
N LYS A 167 8.53 25.67 -4.58
CA LYS A 167 7.94 24.82 -5.60
C LYS A 167 7.25 25.70 -6.65
N GLU A 168 7.73 25.61 -7.93
CA GLU A 168 7.04 26.20 -9.08
C GLU A 168 6.67 25.10 -10.07
N GLY A 169 5.38 24.82 -10.20
CA GLY A 169 4.92 23.67 -10.97
C GLY A 169 5.45 22.35 -10.41
N LEU A 170 6.26 21.63 -11.19
CA LEU A 170 6.86 20.34 -10.78
C LEU A 170 8.31 20.47 -10.30
N GLU A 171 8.92 21.65 -10.42
CA GLU A 171 10.35 21.86 -10.15
C GLU A 171 10.57 22.62 -8.83
N TRP A 172 11.74 22.40 -8.21
CA TRP A 172 12.25 23.18 -7.11
C TRP A 172 13.16 24.29 -7.62
N ILE A 173 12.76 25.55 -7.39
CA ILE A 173 13.51 26.72 -7.84
C ILE A 173 14.20 27.34 -6.63
N SER A 174 15.53 27.57 -6.76
CA SER A 174 16.32 28.21 -5.72
C SER A 174 15.88 29.67 -5.52
N THR A 175 15.68 30.04 -4.25
CA THR A 175 15.32 31.40 -3.84
C THR A 175 16.17 31.88 -2.68
N LYS A 176 16.23 33.20 -2.49
CA LYS A 176 16.93 33.80 -1.33
C LYS A 176 16.01 33.94 -0.12
N GLU A 177 14.71 34.04 -0.33
CA GLU A 177 13.71 34.20 0.73
C GLU A 177 12.38 33.59 0.31
N ALA A 178 11.60 33.15 1.31
CA ALA A 178 10.28 32.61 1.15
C ALA A 178 9.41 32.97 2.36
N GLY A 179 8.13 33.28 2.14
CA GLY A 179 7.22 33.83 3.14
C GLY A 179 6.16 32.84 3.66
N VAL A 180 5.30 33.33 4.51
CA VAL A 180 4.18 32.59 5.10
C VAL A 180 3.31 31.95 4.03
N GLY A 181 2.96 30.69 4.26
CA GLY A 181 2.09 29.90 3.38
C GLY A 181 2.82 29.16 2.27
N GLU A 182 4.04 29.53 1.96
CA GLU A 182 4.83 28.85 0.94
C GLU A 182 5.30 27.47 1.43
N ILE A 183 5.33 26.53 0.50
CA ILE A 183 5.96 25.20 0.70
C ILE A 183 7.40 25.31 0.22
N VAL A 184 8.31 25.11 1.14
CA VAL A 184 9.74 25.24 0.86
C VAL A 184 10.49 23.95 1.13
N ALA A 185 11.59 23.77 0.40
CA ALA A 185 12.59 22.77 0.70
C ALA A 185 13.90 23.47 1.08
N PHE A 186 14.60 23.03 2.11
CA PHE A 186 15.91 23.57 2.45
C PHE A 186 16.89 22.49 2.92
N ALA A 187 18.16 22.72 2.67
CA ALA A 187 19.28 21.93 3.18
C ALA A 187 20.01 22.69 4.30
N GLY A 188 20.70 21.96 5.19
CA GLY A 188 21.56 22.55 6.20
C GLY A 188 21.37 22.03 7.63
N ILE A 189 20.45 21.11 7.83
CA ILE A 189 20.28 20.34 9.09
C ILE A 189 20.25 18.85 8.75
N GLU A 190 21.07 18.07 9.41
CA GLU A 190 21.00 16.61 9.36
C GLU A 190 19.95 16.10 10.34
N SER A 191 18.71 15.98 9.89
CA SER A 191 17.61 15.44 10.69
C SER A 191 16.65 14.63 9.82
N THR A 192 16.07 13.59 10.43
CA THR A 192 15.02 12.74 9.83
C THR A 192 13.66 12.94 10.51
N ALA A 193 13.55 13.98 11.35
CA ALA A 193 12.34 14.17 12.14
C ALA A 193 11.26 14.89 11.35
N ILE A 194 10.35 14.12 10.76
CA ILE A 194 9.12 14.67 10.20
C ILE A 194 8.10 14.91 11.29
N GLY A 195 7.27 15.96 11.10
CA GLY A 195 6.44 16.53 12.14
C GLY A 195 7.18 17.49 13.06
N ALA A 196 8.53 17.55 12.97
CA ALA A 196 9.34 18.50 13.71
C ALA A 196 9.04 19.95 13.30
N THR A 197 9.25 20.88 14.21
CA THR A 197 9.13 22.31 13.94
C THR A 197 10.51 22.91 13.77
N VAL A 198 10.70 23.70 12.72
CA VAL A 198 11.90 24.53 12.51
C VAL A 198 11.57 25.96 12.86
N CYS A 199 12.34 26.55 13.75
CA CYS A 199 12.14 27.90 14.26
C CYS A 199 13.41 28.75 14.16
N ASP A 200 13.24 30.06 14.33
CA ASP A 200 14.32 30.98 14.67
C ASP A 200 14.98 30.56 15.99
N LEU A 201 16.29 30.79 16.13
CA LEU A 201 17.06 30.43 17.34
C LEU A 201 16.52 31.04 18.65
N ASN A 202 15.93 32.24 18.55
CA ASN A 202 15.47 33.01 19.70
C ASN A 202 14.04 32.64 20.11
N THR A 203 13.24 32.08 19.21
CA THR A 203 11.82 31.77 19.46
C THR A 203 11.59 30.27 19.29
N ARG A 204 11.63 29.53 20.39
CA ARG A 204 11.52 28.06 20.43
C ARG A 204 10.09 27.63 20.69
N GLU A 205 9.21 27.85 19.71
CA GLU A 205 7.80 27.43 19.79
C GLU A 205 7.56 26.23 18.87
N ALA A 206 7.36 25.04 19.44
CA ALA A 206 7.02 23.86 18.68
C ALA A 206 5.53 23.87 18.31
N LEU A 207 5.23 23.56 17.05
CA LEU A 207 3.87 23.25 16.59
C LEU A 207 3.44 21.86 17.08
N PRO A 208 2.12 21.60 17.17
CA PRO A 208 1.63 20.25 17.45
C PRO A 208 2.21 19.26 16.42
N GLU A 209 2.74 18.15 16.92
CA GLU A 209 3.32 17.14 16.03
C GLU A 209 2.25 16.49 15.16
N ILE A 210 2.64 16.18 13.91
CA ILE A 210 1.78 15.43 13.00
C ILE A 210 1.72 13.98 13.50
N SER A 211 0.53 13.54 13.90
CA SER A 211 0.30 12.15 14.29
C SER A 211 0.31 11.26 13.05
N ILE A 212 1.31 10.41 12.94
CA ILE A 212 1.43 9.42 11.86
C ILE A 212 0.95 8.08 12.40
N THR A 213 0.02 7.42 11.69
CA THR A 213 -0.43 6.08 12.04
C THR A 213 0.77 5.12 12.07
N PRO A 214 1.01 4.41 13.16
CA PRO A 214 2.14 3.49 13.26
C PRO A 214 2.02 2.34 12.25
N PRO A 215 3.15 1.71 11.87
CA PRO A 215 3.12 0.55 11.01
C PRO A 215 2.39 -0.62 11.72
N SER A 216 1.62 -1.40 10.95
CA SER A 216 0.83 -2.53 11.46
C SER A 216 1.38 -3.90 11.07
N VAL A 217 2.11 -3.98 9.96
CA VAL A 217 2.67 -5.23 9.42
C VAL A 217 4.16 -5.08 9.17
N LYS A 218 4.95 -6.08 9.51
CA LYS A 218 6.40 -6.12 9.26
C LYS A 218 6.80 -7.39 8.50
N VAL A 219 7.87 -7.31 7.72
CA VAL A 219 8.49 -8.42 7.00
C VAL A 219 10.00 -8.38 7.27
N LYS A 220 10.62 -9.55 7.42
CA LYS A 220 12.06 -9.67 7.58
C LYS A 220 12.72 -9.77 6.20
N PHE A 221 13.69 -8.90 5.94
CA PHE A 221 14.51 -8.88 4.74
C PHE A 221 15.88 -9.46 5.04
N GLU A 222 16.37 -10.34 4.18
CA GLU A 222 17.69 -10.99 4.27
C GLU A 222 18.33 -11.07 2.88
N ALA A 223 19.65 -11.21 2.83
CA ALA A 223 20.31 -11.52 1.57
C ALA A 223 19.85 -12.89 1.05
N ASN A 224 19.72 -13.01 -0.27
CA ASN A 224 19.29 -14.24 -0.90
C ASN A 224 20.33 -15.36 -0.72
N THR A 225 19.90 -16.48 -0.17
CA THR A 225 20.73 -17.68 0.05
C THR A 225 20.36 -18.85 -0.87
N SER A 226 19.51 -18.61 -1.89
CA SER A 226 19.07 -19.66 -2.81
C SER A 226 20.19 -20.18 -3.71
N PRO A 227 20.01 -21.38 -4.28
CA PRO A 227 20.90 -21.88 -5.35
C PRO A 227 20.92 -21.01 -6.62
N PHE A 228 19.97 -20.07 -6.75
CA PHE A 228 19.85 -19.14 -7.88
C PHE A 228 20.40 -17.76 -7.59
N SER A 229 20.92 -17.53 -6.38
CA SER A 229 21.49 -16.22 -6.01
C SER A 229 22.58 -15.77 -7.00
N GLY A 230 22.47 -14.53 -7.47
CA GLY A 230 23.39 -13.92 -8.43
C GLY A 230 23.09 -14.21 -9.90
N LYS A 231 21.96 -14.87 -10.22
CA LYS A 231 21.58 -15.15 -11.62
C LYS A 231 20.83 -13.98 -12.28
N GLU A 232 20.02 -13.25 -11.55
CA GLU A 232 19.14 -12.21 -12.09
C GLU A 232 19.50 -10.80 -11.65
N GLY A 233 19.84 -10.60 -10.37
CA GLY A 233 20.11 -9.29 -9.79
C GLY A 233 21.56 -8.87 -9.84
N LYS A 234 21.80 -7.55 -9.80
CA LYS A 234 23.12 -6.94 -9.73
C LYS A 234 23.63 -6.78 -8.29
N PHE A 235 22.69 -6.63 -7.34
CA PHE A 235 22.98 -6.32 -5.94
C PHE A 235 22.54 -7.49 -5.06
N VAL A 236 23.49 -8.37 -4.71
CA VAL A 236 23.24 -9.65 -4.02
C VAL A 236 23.74 -9.68 -2.59
N THR A 237 24.49 -8.65 -2.16
CA THR A 237 25.13 -8.65 -0.85
C THR A 237 24.25 -7.97 0.22
N ALA A 238 24.33 -8.50 1.45
CA ALA A 238 23.62 -7.93 2.59
C ALA A 238 23.98 -6.45 2.83
N LYS A 239 25.23 -6.05 2.57
CA LYS A 239 25.68 -4.65 2.73
C LYS A 239 25.01 -3.70 1.73
N GLN A 240 24.84 -4.14 0.47
CA GLN A 240 24.13 -3.34 -0.54
C GLN A 240 22.66 -3.19 -0.18
N LEU A 241 22.01 -4.26 0.27
CA LEU A 241 20.64 -4.23 0.75
C LEU A 241 20.48 -3.30 1.97
N GLU A 242 21.42 -3.37 2.96
CA GLU A 242 21.45 -2.46 4.11
C GLU A 242 21.46 -1.01 3.69
N GLN A 243 22.40 -0.62 2.84
CA GLN A 243 22.55 0.76 2.37
C GLN A 243 21.28 1.27 1.68
N ARG A 244 20.64 0.42 0.85
CA ARG A 244 19.41 0.80 0.17
C ARG A 244 18.22 0.93 1.12
N LEU A 245 18.10 0.01 2.09
CA LEU A 245 17.06 0.08 3.12
C LEU A 245 17.25 1.30 4.05
N GLU A 246 18.49 1.67 4.38
CA GLU A 246 18.75 2.90 5.13
C GLU A 246 18.35 4.15 4.36
N GLN A 247 18.59 4.20 3.05
CA GLN A 247 18.08 5.29 2.20
C GLN A 247 16.54 5.33 2.20
N GLU A 248 15.88 4.18 2.09
CA GLU A 248 14.42 4.12 2.13
C GLU A 248 13.84 4.61 3.47
N LYS A 249 14.49 4.23 4.59
CA LYS A 249 14.11 4.73 5.92
C LYS A 249 14.15 6.25 6.00
N ASP A 250 15.10 6.86 5.32
CA ASP A 250 15.28 8.30 5.31
C ASP A 250 14.24 9.03 4.46
N LEU A 251 13.76 8.37 3.40
CA LEU A 251 12.81 8.94 2.44
C LEU A 251 11.34 8.66 2.80
N ASN A 252 11.06 7.53 3.44
CA ASN A 252 9.70 7.02 3.65
C ASN A 252 9.38 6.86 5.13
N ILE A 253 8.72 7.87 5.70
CA ILE A 253 8.34 7.91 7.13
C ILE A 253 7.33 6.84 7.52
N SER A 254 6.52 6.42 6.58
CA SER A 254 5.50 5.41 6.84
C SER A 254 6.09 4.01 6.99
N LEU A 255 7.40 3.85 6.72
CA LEU A 255 8.16 2.63 6.94
C LEU A 255 9.03 2.75 8.19
N SER A 256 9.04 1.71 8.99
CA SER A 256 9.99 1.54 10.10
C SER A 256 10.97 0.43 9.74
N ILE A 257 12.27 0.75 9.69
CA ILE A 257 13.32 -0.21 9.35
C ILE A 257 14.22 -0.38 10.57
N THR A 258 14.31 -1.61 11.08
CA THR A 258 15.10 -1.97 12.26
C THR A 258 15.93 -3.22 12.01
N LYS A 259 17.12 -3.32 12.64
CA LYS A 259 17.93 -4.54 12.55
C LYS A 259 17.26 -5.70 13.30
N ALA A 260 17.16 -6.85 12.63
CA ALA A 260 16.56 -8.07 13.18
C ALA A 260 17.61 -9.04 13.79
N GLY A 261 18.89 -8.69 13.71
CA GLY A 261 20.03 -9.50 14.13
C GLY A 261 20.85 -9.98 12.92
N GLY A 262 22.19 -10.08 13.10
CA GLY A 262 23.09 -10.38 11.98
C GLY A 262 22.98 -9.36 10.86
N SER A 263 22.75 -9.84 9.63
CA SER A 263 22.58 -9.04 8.41
C SER A 263 21.12 -8.99 7.92
N SER A 264 20.16 -9.18 8.82
CA SER A 264 18.74 -9.12 8.52
C SER A 264 18.06 -7.87 9.08
N TYR A 265 16.97 -7.43 8.42
CA TYR A 265 16.23 -6.20 8.73
C TYR A 265 14.75 -6.48 8.79
N TYR A 266 14.07 -5.97 9.83
CA TYR A 266 12.62 -5.85 9.82
C TYR A 266 12.23 -4.55 9.15
N VAL A 267 11.40 -4.66 8.13
CA VAL A 267 10.75 -3.53 7.47
C VAL A 267 9.27 -3.59 7.81
N ALA A 268 8.77 -2.58 8.51
CA ALA A 268 7.39 -2.50 8.93
C ALA A 268 6.69 -1.35 8.20
N GLY A 269 5.48 -1.61 7.71
CA GLY A 269 4.61 -0.67 6.99
C GLY A 269 3.18 -0.69 7.50
N ARG A 270 2.32 0.15 6.94
CA ARG A 270 0.90 0.27 7.32
C ARG A 270 0.02 -0.87 6.80
N GLY A 271 0.55 -1.71 5.93
CA GLY A 271 -0.16 -2.85 5.36
C GLY A 271 0.69 -3.62 4.35
N GLU A 272 0.18 -4.75 3.88
CA GLU A 272 0.87 -5.63 2.94
C GLU A 272 1.15 -4.97 1.59
N LEU A 273 0.25 -4.12 1.08
CA LEU A 273 0.42 -3.44 -0.21
C LEU A 273 1.63 -2.49 -0.21
N GLN A 274 1.84 -1.74 0.87
CA GLN A 274 2.99 -0.84 0.98
C GLN A 274 4.31 -1.62 0.94
N LEU A 275 4.37 -2.74 1.64
CA LEU A 275 5.53 -3.64 1.63
C LEU A 275 5.74 -4.25 0.24
N ALA A 276 4.67 -4.69 -0.43
CA ALA A 276 4.74 -5.24 -1.77
C ALA A 276 5.27 -4.23 -2.81
N ILE A 277 4.88 -2.95 -2.69
CA ILE A 277 5.40 -1.88 -3.55
C ILE A 277 6.91 -1.71 -3.35
N LEU A 278 7.38 -1.64 -2.09
CA LEU A 278 8.81 -1.54 -1.80
C LEU A 278 9.59 -2.76 -2.33
N ILE A 279 9.06 -3.96 -2.13
CA ILE A 279 9.66 -5.21 -2.61
C ILE A 279 9.81 -5.20 -4.13
N GLU A 280 8.74 -4.82 -4.85
CA GLU A 280 8.77 -4.73 -6.30
C GLU A 280 9.72 -3.64 -6.81
N GLN A 281 9.80 -2.51 -6.13
CA GLN A 281 10.74 -1.44 -6.44
C GLN A 281 12.20 -1.91 -6.30
N LEU A 282 12.57 -2.52 -5.16
CA LEU A 282 13.91 -3.08 -4.94
C LEU A 282 14.26 -4.14 -5.99
N ARG A 283 13.30 -5.01 -6.34
CA ARG A 283 13.47 -6.01 -7.39
C ARG A 283 13.77 -5.36 -8.75
N ARG A 284 13.03 -4.32 -9.14
CA ARG A 284 13.26 -3.57 -10.40
C ARG A 284 14.60 -2.83 -10.41
N GLU A 285 15.07 -2.38 -9.26
CA GLU A 285 16.41 -1.80 -9.11
C GLU A 285 17.53 -2.84 -9.26
N GLY A 286 17.20 -4.15 -9.23
CA GLY A 286 18.13 -5.27 -9.40
C GLY A 286 18.71 -5.81 -8.09
N TYR A 287 18.02 -5.61 -6.96
CA TYR A 287 18.38 -6.22 -5.69
C TYR A 287 17.82 -7.64 -5.59
N GLU A 288 18.66 -8.58 -5.14
CA GLU A 288 18.24 -9.93 -4.75
C GLU A 288 18.20 -10.06 -3.23
N PHE A 289 17.07 -10.52 -2.72
CA PHE A 289 16.82 -10.69 -1.30
C PHE A 289 15.79 -11.81 -1.06
N GLN A 290 15.70 -12.26 0.18
CA GLN A 290 14.65 -13.17 0.63
C GLN A 290 13.84 -12.53 1.76
N LEU A 291 12.57 -12.93 1.88
CA LEU A 291 11.57 -12.37 2.77
C LEU A 291 10.94 -13.46 3.64
N SER A 292 10.73 -13.16 4.91
CA SER A 292 9.89 -14.00 5.78
C SER A 292 8.40 -13.76 5.56
N LYS A 293 7.57 -14.60 6.19
CA LYS A 293 6.14 -14.33 6.34
C LYS A 293 5.91 -12.95 6.96
N PRO A 294 4.89 -12.20 6.50
CA PRO A 294 4.46 -10.98 7.17
C PRO A 294 3.95 -11.26 8.58
N GLU A 295 4.42 -10.46 9.53
CA GLU A 295 4.02 -10.52 10.93
C GLU A 295 3.34 -9.21 11.34
N VAL A 296 2.39 -9.27 12.26
CA VAL A 296 1.80 -8.06 12.85
C VAL A 296 2.81 -7.36 13.76
N VAL A 297 2.80 -6.03 13.73
CA VAL A 297 3.62 -5.23 14.66
C VAL A 297 2.91 -5.13 15.99
N LEU A 298 3.54 -5.65 17.03
CA LEU A 298 3.05 -5.55 18.39
C LEU A 298 3.53 -4.25 19.04
N ILE A 299 2.66 -3.61 19.82
CA ILE A 299 3.04 -2.48 20.67
C ILE A 299 3.07 -2.93 22.11
N GLU A 300 4.01 -2.41 22.89
CA GLU A 300 4.07 -2.67 24.32
C GLU A 300 3.39 -1.53 25.09
N LYS A 301 2.33 -1.84 25.83
CA LYS A 301 1.60 -0.87 26.66
C LYS A 301 1.40 -1.47 28.05
N ASN A 302 1.91 -0.76 29.07
CA ASN A 302 1.85 -1.21 30.47
C ASN A 302 2.47 -2.61 30.70
N GLY A 303 3.54 -2.96 29.96
CA GLY A 303 4.19 -4.28 30.08
C GLY A 303 3.43 -5.44 29.42
N VAL A 304 2.36 -5.15 28.65
CA VAL A 304 1.58 -6.14 27.89
C VAL A 304 1.75 -5.87 26.40
N SER A 305 2.15 -6.90 25.67
CA SER A 305 2.17 -6.85 24.21
C SER A 305 0.74 -6.81 23.67
N GLN A 306 0.45 -5.84 22.81
CA GLN A 306 -0.87 -5.65 22.22
C GLN A 306 -0.77 -5.73 20.71
N GLU A 307 -1.82 -6.27 20.07
CA GLU A 307 -1.99 -6.35 18.64
C GLU A 307 -3.09 -5.42 18.14
N PRO A 308 -2.99 -4.85 16.92
CA PRO A 308 -3.99 -3.97 16.36
C PRO A 308 -5.24 -4.74 15.89
N VAL A 309 -6.39 -4.12 16.12
CA VAL A 309 -7.71 -4.50 15.59
C VAL A 309 -8.12 -3.46 14.57
N GLU A 310 -8.59 -3.90 13.43
CA GLU A 310 -9.04 -3.02 12.35
C GLU A 310 -10.55 -3.11 12.14
N GLU A 311 -11.15 -1.98 11.79
CA GLU A 311 -12.46 -1.95 11.18
C GLU A 311 -12.28 -2.20 9.68
N LEU A 312 -12.86 -3.30 9.21
CA LEU A 312 -12.85 -3.72 7.82
C LEU A 312 -14.19 -3.39 7.19
N ILE A 313 -14.16 -2.60 6.12
CA ILE A 313 -15.34 -2.23 5.34
C ILE A 313 -15.21 -2.86 3.95
N ILE A 314 -16.26 -3.57 3.55
CA ILE A 314 -16.33 -4.24 2.24
C ILE A 314 -17.60 -3.78 1.55
N ASP A 315 -17.47 -3.16 0.37
CA ASP A 315 -18.59 -2.86 -0.53
C ASP A 315 -18.54 -3.83 -1.70
N ALA A 316 -19.64 -4.55 -1.92
CA ALA A 316 -19.71 -5.56 -2.99
C ALA A 316 -21.14 -5.75 -3.49
N PRO A 317 -21.34 -6.28 -4.73
CA PRO A 317 -22.66 -6.69 -5.21
C PRO A 317 -23.32 -7.70 -4.26
N THR A 318 -24.63 -7.54 -4.04
CA THR A 318 -25.41 -8.34 -3.07
C THR A 318 -25.34 -9.84 -3.35
N GLU A 319 -25.09 -10.26 -4.59
CA GLU A 319 -24.93 -11.67 -4.96
C GLU A 319 -23.76 -12.38 -4.25
N TYR A 320 -22.75 -11.64 -3.78
CA TYR A 320 -21.57 -12.18 -3.05
C TYR A 320 -21.72 -12.17 -1.53
N LEU A 321 -22.88 -11.81 -0.99
CA LEU A 321 -23.13 -11.69 0.45
C LEU A 321 -22.69 -12.93 1.24
N SER A 322 -23.14 -14.11 0.80
CA SER A 322 -22.81 -15.38 1.49
C SER A 322 -21.31 -15.70 1.42
N THR A 323 -20.68 -15.47 0.27
CA THR A 323 -19.27 -15.75 0.03
C THR A 323 -18.38 -14.85 0.89
N ILE A 324 -18.67 -13.54 0.94
CA ILE A 324 -17.91 -12.57 1.75
C ILE A 324 -18.05 -12.89 3.23
N THR A 325 -19.28 -13.13 3.68
CA THR A 325 -19.55 -13.47 5.09
C THR A 325 -18.80 -14.74 5.51
N GLN A 326 -18.78 -15.77 4.66
CA GLN A 326 -18.07 -17.01 4.92
C GLN A 326 -16.54 -16.77 5.00
N GLU A 327 -15.94 -16.05 4.04
CA GLU A 327 -14.50 -15.80 4.00
C GLU A 327 -14.01 -14.99 5.20
N VAL A 328 -14.76 -13.95 5.60
CA VAL A 328 -14.41 -13.13 6.76
C VAL A 328 -14.62 -13.89 8.07
N SER A 329 -15.70 -14.67 8.19
CA SER A 329 -15.96 -15.50 9.38
C SER A 329 -14.91 -16.60 9.56
N ASN A 330 -14.43 -17.23 8.48
CA ASN A 330 -13.33 -18.20 8.52
C ASN A 330 -12.03 -17.60 9.08
N ARG A 331 -11.91 -16.27 9.03
CA ARG A 331 -10.78 -15.50 9.57
C ARG A 331 -11.10 -14.81 10.90
N ASN A 332 -12.13 -15.29 11.59
CA ASN A 332 -12.57 -14.75 12.89
C ASN A 332 -12.91 -13.25 12.85
N GLY A 333 -13.43 -12.75 11.73
CA GLY A 333 -13.96 -11.39 11.65
C GLY A 333 -15.34 -11.32 12.32
N GLU A 334 -15.52 -10.34 13.21
CA GLU A 334 -16.78 -10.07 13.90
C GLU A 334 -17.60 -9.06 13.10
N MET A 335 -18.81 -9.43 12.66
CA MET A 335 -19.69 -8.52 11.93
C MET A 335 -20.26 -7.47 12.88
N VAL A 336 -20.04 -6.19 12.56
CA VAL A 336 -20.54 -5.05 13.33
C VAL A 336 -21.82 -4.53 12.70
N ASN A 337 -21.85 -4.38 11.38
CA ASN A 337 -22.99 -3.85 10.64
C ASN A 337 -23.07 -4.42 9.22
N ILE A 338 -24.28 -4.44 8.67
CA ILE A 338 -24.54 -4.77 7.28
C ILE A 338 -25.64 -3.86 6.74
N GLU A 339 -25.37 -3.19 5.64
CA GLU A 339 -26.30 -2.31 4.93
C GLU A 339 -26.47 -2.84 3.50
N SER A 340 -27.65 -3.33 3.19
CA SER A 340 -27.96 -3.88 1.86
C SER A 340 -28.94 -2.99 1.11
N THR A 341 -28.62 -2.73 -0.15
CA THR A 341 -29.55 -2.24 -1.16
C THR A 341 -29.87 -3.37 -2.15
N ASP A 342 -30.73 -3.13 -3.11
CA ASP A 342 -31.09 -4.16 -4.12
C ASP A 342 -29.87 -4.66 -4.92
N THR A 343 -28.85 -3.84 -5.10
CA THR A 343 -27.69 -4.14 -5.96
C THR A 343 -26.36 -4.22 -5.22
N GLN A 344 -26.19 -3.54 -4.10
CA GLN A 344 -24.93 -3.41 -3.36
C GLN A 344 -25.15 -3.67 -1.87
N THR A 345 -24.16 -4.29 -1.26
CA THR A 345 -24.12 -4.52 0.19
C THR A 345 -22.81 -3.99 0.77
N ARG A 346 -22.91 -3.21 1.83
CA ARG A 346 -21.80 -2.77 2.67
C ARG A 346 -21.73 -3.61 3.92
N PHE A 347 -20.57 -4.17 4.17
CA PHE A 347 -20.27 -4.95 5.36
C PHE A 347 -19.27 -4.17 6.22
N THR A 348 -19.50 -4.14 7.51
CA THR A 348 -18.55 -3.61 8.48
C THR A 348 -18.19 -4.70 9.50
N TYR A 349 -16.90 -5.01 9.60
CA TYR A 349 -16.38 -6.03 10.52
C TYR A 349 -15.30 -5.44 11.44
N LYS A 350 -15.17 -6.02 12.64
CA LYS A 350 -13.94 -5.93 13.45
C LYS A 350 -13.11 -7.17 13.22
N ILE A 351 -11.82 -6.99 12.93
CA ILE A 351 -10.92 -8.11 12.62
C ILE A 351 -9.49 -7.79 13.07
N LEU A 352 -8.76 -8.80 13.52
CA LEU A 352 -7.35 -8.67 13.84
C LEU A 352 -6.52 -8.41 12.59
N THR A 353 -5.56 -7.49 12.63
CA THR A 353 -4.68 -7.18 11.49
C THR A 353 -4.00 -8.43 10.93
N ARG A 354 -3.58 -9.39 11.79
CA ARG A 354 -2.97 -10.65 11.32
C ARG A 354 -3.92 -11.49 10.45
N ASN A 355 -5.23 -11.41 10.68
CA ASN A 355 -6.24 -12.15 9.93
C ASN A 355 -6.60 -11.46 8.61
N LEU A 356 -6.26 -10.17 8.45
CA LEU A 356 -6.42 -9.42 7.20
C LEU A 356 -5.38 -9.78 6.15
N ILE A 357 -4.21 -10.29 6.55
CA ILE A 357 -3.14 -10.64 5.62
C ILE A 357 -3.67 -11.62 4.57
N GLY A 358 -3.62 -11.21 3.29
CA GLY A 358 -4.13 -11.97 2.16
C GLY A 358 -5.65 -11.99 1.97
N LEU A 359 -6.46 -11.43 2.89
CA LEU A 359 -7.92 -11.42 2.78
C LEU A 359 -8.38 -10.58 1.58
N HIS A 360 -7.77 -9.43 1.33
CA HIS A 360 -8.10 -8.56 0.20
C HIS A 360 -8.10 -9.34 -1.12
N ARG A 361 -7.06 -10.12 -1.37
CA ARG A 361 -6.98 -10.94 -2.59
C ARG A 361 -8.03 -12.03 -2.65
N VAL A 362 -8.29 -12.71 -1.54
CA VAL A 362 -9.34 -13.75 -1.49
C VAL A 362 -10.69 -13.16 -1.84
N LEU A 363 -11.02 -12.00 -1.28
CA LEU A 363 -12.26 -11.28 -1.58
C LEU A 363 -12.31 -10.83 -3.05
N MET A 364 -11.22 -10.26 -3.59
CA MET A 364 -11.16 -9.85 -5.00
C MET A 364 -11.38 -11.03 -5.95
N ASN A 365 -10.77 -12.18 -5.69
CA ASN A 365 -10.98 -13.38 -6.49
C ASN A 365 -12.41 -13.91 -6.37
N ALA A 366 -12.95 -13.97 -5.15
CA ALA A 366 -14.29 -14.48 -4.88
C ALA A 366 -15.39 -13.61 -5.51
N THR A 367 -15.16 -12.31 -5.61
CA THR A 367 -16.09 -11.32 -6.17
C THR A 367 -15.75 -10.90 -7.60
N LYS A 368 -14.85 -11.62 -8.29
CA LYS A 368 -14.39 -11.32 -9.66
C LYS A 368 -13.88 -9.87 -9.82
N GLY A 369 -13.25 -9.33 -8.80
CA GLY A 369 -12.69 -7.98 -8.81
C GLY A 369 -13.69 -6.86 -8.54
N THR A 370 -14.91 -7.16 -8.14
CA THR A 370 -15.96 -6.14 -7.91
C THR A 370 -16.05 -5.63 -6.48
N ALA A 371 -15.46 -6.33 -5.51
CA ALA A 371 -15.45 -5.88 -4.13
C ALA A 371 -14.48 -4.72 -3.94
N LEU A 372 -14.87 -3.77 -3.10
CA LEU A 372 -14.02 -2.70 -2.60
C LEU A 372 -13.76 -2.94 -1.13
N VAL A 373 -12.51 -3.05 -0.78
CA VAL A 373 -12.08 -3.42 0.57
C VAL A 373 -11.22 -2.32 1.14
N SER A 374 -11.56 -1.83 2.32
CA SER A 374 -10.76 -0.87 3.07
C SER A 374 -10.70 -1.24 4.54
N SER A 375 -9.61 -0.92 5.22
CA SER A 375 -9.48 -1.13 6.65
C SER A 375 -8.68 -0.02 7.33
N TYR A 376 -8.92 0.18 8.62
CA TYR A 376 -8.16 1.12 9.46
C TYR A 376 -8.16 0.65 10.92
N ILE A 377 -7.06 0.92 11.62
CA ILE A 377 -6.90 0.52 13.03
C ILE A 377 -7.84 1.33 13.90
N ILE A 378 -8.63 0.64 14.74
CA ILE A 378 -9.56 1.24 15.69
C ILE A 378 -9.09 1.12 17.15
N GLU A 379 -8.47 0.00 17.50
CA GLU A 379 -8.03 -0.28 18.87
C GLU A 379 -6.85 -1.26 18.91
N TYR A 380 -6.27 -1.45 20.09
CA TYR A 380 -5.25 -2.44 20.36
C TYR A 380 -5.71 -3.34 21.52
N ILE A 381 -5.58 -4.66 21.35
CA ILE A 381 -5.95 -5.66 22.36
C ILE A 381 -4.75 -6.51 22.77
N PRO A 382 -4.77 -7.13 23.96
CA PRO A 382 -3.69 -8.03 24.38
C PRO A 382 -3.45 -9.14 23.35
N TYR A 383 -2.18 -9.30 22.94
CA TYR A 383 -1.78 -10.32 21.99
C TYR A 383 -2.00 -11.74 22.55
N LYS A 384 -2.67 -12.58 21.78
CA LYS A 384 -2.82 -14.01 22.07
C LYS A 384 -2.06 -14.80 21.01
N MET A 385 -1.14 -15.63 21.46
CA MET A 385 -0.33 -16.46 20.58
C MET A 385 -1.21 -17.49 19.86
N HIS A 386 -1.68 -17.14 18.68
CA HIS A 386 -2.39 -18.03 17.77
C HIS A 386 -2.21 -17.50 16.36
N ASP A 387 -1.54 -18.25 15.52
CA ASP A 387 -1.25 -17.86 14.15
C ASP A 387 -2.00 -18.81 13.19
N PRO A 388 -3.20 -18.40 12.73
CA PRO A 388 -4.00 -19.25 11.87
C PRO A 388 -3.36 -19.41 10.50
N LEU A 389 -3.27 -20.65 10.03
CA LEU A 389 -2.86 -20.95 8.65
C LEU A 389 -4.11 -21.03 7.77
N PHE A 390 -4.29 -20.06 6.87
CA PHE A 390 -5.45 -19.97 5.98
C PHE A 390 -5.24 -20.63 4.61
N ARG A 391 -4.39 -21.65 4.52
CA ARG A 391 -4.12 -22.32 3.24
C ARG A 391 -4.05 -23.83 3.39
N LYS A 392 -4.20 -24.52 2.26
CA LYS A 392 -3.92 -25.96 2.11
C LYS A 392 -2.42 -26.23 2.07
N GLY A 393 -2.04 -27.50 2.07
CA GLY A 393 -0.66 -27.93 1.91
C GLY A 393 -0.04 -27.50 0.59
N VAL A 394 1.26 -27.62 0.48
CA VAL A 394 2.03 -27.25 -0.72
C VAL A 394 2.67 -28.46 -1.41
N ILE A 395 2.94 -28.29 -2.70
CA ILE A 395 3.68 -29.26 -3.52
C ILE A 395 5.14 -28.80 -3.57
N ILE A 396 6.06 -29.64 -3.11
CA ILE A 396 7.47 -29.31 -2.89
C ILE A 396 8.35 -30.14 -3.83
N SER A 397 9.37 -29.52 -4.45
CA SER A 397 10.35 -30.24 -5.26
C SER A 397 11.29 -31.06 -4.40
N GLN A 398 11.49 -32.35 -4.78
CA GLN A 398 12.42 -33.26 -4.15
C GLN A 398 13.84 -33.09 -4.67
N GLU A 399 14.00 -32.59 -5.90
CA GLU A 399 15.29 -32.58 -6.62
C GLU A 399 15.56 -31.23 -7.29
N ASN A 400 16.83 -31.00 -7.62
CA ASN A 400 17.27 -29.91 -8.48
C ASN A 400 17.19 -30.35 -9.94
N GLY A 401 16.81 -29.49 -10.84
CA GLY A 401 16.78 -29.75 -12.27
C GLY A 401 15.79 -28.91 -13.04
N THR A 402 15.46 -29.36 -14.23
CA THR A 402 14.47 -28.71 -15.10
C THR A 402 13.16 -29.50 -15.10
N THR A 403 12.04 -28.85 -14.94
CA THR A 403 10.72 -29.47 -14.94
C THR A 403 10.39 -30.10 -16.29
N LEU A 404 9.79 -31.28 -16.26
CA LEU A 404 9.37 -32.01 -17.46
C LEU A 404 7.85 -32.07 -17.54
N GLY A 405 7.29 -31.75 -18.72
CA GLY A 405 5.84 -31.75 -18.96
C GLY A 405 5.13 -33.03 -18.52
N TYR A 406 5.78 -34.21 -18.75
CA TYR A 406 5.25 -35.49 -18.30
C TYR A 406 5.10 -35.58 -16.77
N ALA A 407 6.09 -35.14 -16.02
CA ALA A 407 6.03 -35.15 -14.57
C ALA A 407 4.94 -34.17 -14.07
N LEU A 408 4.88 -32.97 -14.65
CA LEU A 408 3.90 -31.95 -14.28
C LEU A 408 2.46 -32.39 -14.57
N THR A 409 2.19 -33.17 -15.64
CA THR A 409 0.85 -33.72 -15.93
C THR A 409 0.33 -34.58 -14.79
N THR A 410 1.21 -35.41 -14.18
CA THR A 410 0.83 -36.24 -13.03
C THR A 410 0.68 -35.41 -11.75
N ILE A 411 1.52 -34.39 -11.58
CA ILE A 411 1.51 -33.53 -10.38
C ILE A 411 0.26 -32.63 -10.36
N GLN A 412 -0.14 -32.08 -11.50
CA GLN A 412 -1.32 -31.19 -11.59
C GLN A 412 -2.66 -31.86 -11.25
N GLU A 413 -2.73 -33.19 -11.23
CA GLU A 413 -3.92 -33.91 -10.73
C GLU A 413 -4.09 -33.75 -9.22
N ARG A 414 -2.99 -33.49 -8.51
CA ARG A 414 -2.94 -33.35 -7.05
C ARG A 414 -3.05 -31.94 -6.56
N GLY A 415 -2.96 -30.95 -7.45
CA GLY A 415 -3.04 -29.54 -7.07
C GLY A 415 -2.87 -28.57 -8.23
N GLN A 416 -2.75 -27.29 -7.89
CA GLN A 416 -2.52 -26.21 -8.84
C GLN A 416 -1.03 -25.82 -8.81
N LEU A 417 -0.42 -25.67 -9.98
CA LEU A 417 1.01 -25.40 -10.12
C LEU A 417 1.30 -23.91 -10.31
N PHE A 418 2.45 -23.47 -9.78
CA PHE A 418 3.06 -22.17 -10.02
C PHE A 418 4.08 -22.20 -11.15
N VAL A 419 4.60 -23.40 -11.47
CA VAL A 419 5.69 -23.61 -12.43
C VAL A 419 5.19 -24.31 -13.68
N GLY A 420 5.74 -23.90 -14.83
CA GLY A 420 5.50 -24.53 -16.12
C GLY A 420 6.54 -25.59 -16.49
N ALA A 421 6.44 -26.13 -17.71
CA ALA A 421 7.45 -27.04 -18.26
C ALA A 421 8.72 -26.29 -18.65
N SER A 422 9.86 -26.95 -18.55
CA SER A 422 11.19 -26.42 -18.89
C SER A 422 11.69 -25.29 -17.98
N GLU A 423 11.14 -25.18 -16.78
CA GLU A 423 11.63 -24.25 -15.76
C GLU A 423 12.65 -24.91 -14.83
N GLU A 424 13.67 -24.18 -14.43
CA GLU A 424 14.63 -24.63 -13.42
C GLU A 424 13.99 -24.64 -12.04
N VAL A 425 14.22 -25.71 -11.29
CA VAL A 425 13.73 -25.88 -9.92
C VAL A 425 14.84 -26.40 -9.02
N TYR A 426 14.73 -26.12 -7.73
CA TYR A 426 15.67 -26.65 -6.73
C TYR A 426 14.91 -27.44 -5.65
N LYS A 427 15.64 -28.29 -4.96
CA LYS A 427 15.12 -29.09 -3.84
C LYS A 427 14.59 -28.16 -2.72
N GLY A 428 13.34 -28.37 -2.32
CA GLY A 428 12.65 -27.53 -1.33
C GLY A 428 11.86 -26.37 -1.96
N MET A 429 11.95 -26.14 -3.27
CA MET A 429 11.13 -25.13 -3.94
C MET A 429 9.65 -25.54 -3.94
N ILE A 430 8.77 -24.60 -3.67
CA ILE A 430 7.33 -24.79 -3.72
C ILE A 430 6.88 -24.67 -5.18
N LEU A 431 6.32 -25.76 -5.70
CA LEU A 431 5.86 -25.87 -7.08
C LEU A 431 4.39 -25.52 -7.27
N GLY A 432 3.61 -25.52 -6.19
CA GLY A 432 2.17 -25.28 -6.24
C GLY A 432 1.43 -25.55 -4.94
N ILE A 433 0.10 -25.50 -5.01
CA ILE A 433 -0.83 -25.74 -3.91
C ILE A 433 -1.38 -27.16 -4.01
N ASN A 434 -1.32 -27.92 -2.92
CA ASN A 434 -1.94 -29.24 -2.85
C ASN A 434 -3.47 -29.11 -2.71
N ASN A 435 -4.23 -30.08 -3.21
CA ASN A 435 -5.67 -30.20 -2.98
C ASN A 435 -6.00 -30.60 -1.53
N HIS A 436 -5.06 -31.18 -0.80
CA HIS A 436 -5.15 -31.61 0.59
C HIS A 436 -4.41 -30.66 1.54
N GLU A 437 -4.67 -30.76 2.83
CA GLU A 437 -4.03 -29.95 3.86
C GLU A 437 -2.56 -30.28 4.10
N GLN A 438 -2.13 -31.51 3.76
CA GLN A 438 -0.75 -31.98 3.95
C GLN A 438 0.15 -31.58 2.80
N ASP A 439 1.41 -31.28 3.10
CA ASP A 439 2.44 -31.02 2.10
C ASP A 439 2.80 -32.28 1.33
N LEU A 440 3.07 -32.13 0.05
CA LEU A 440 3.40 -33.21 -0.86
C LEU A 440 4.75 -32.99 -1.53
N THR A 441 5.72 -33.87 -1.26
CA THR A 441 7.02 -33.81 -1.94
C THR A 441 7.00 -34.68 -3.21
N VAL A 442 7.43 -34.10 -4.34
CA VAL A 442 7.37 -34.71 -5.67
C VAL A 442 8.67 -34.49 -6.45
N ASN A 443 8.92 -35.35 -7.45
CA ASN A 443 10.00 -35.16 -8.40
C ASN A 443 9.46 -34.56 -9.72
N PRO A 444 9.64 -33.25 -9.97
CA PRO A 444 9.15 -32.57 -11.18
C PRO A 444 10.05 -32.80 -12.40
N CYS A 445 11.26 -33.38 -12.19
CA CYS A 445 12.27 -33.61 -13.22
C CYS A 445 12.24 -35.06 -13.76
N LYS A 446 11.24 -35.88 -13.34
CA LYS A 446 11.17 -37.29 -13.70
C LYS A 446 10.85 -37.48 -15.17
N ALA A 447 11.81 -38.07 -15.92
CA ALA A 447 11.59 -38.42 -17.30
C ALA A 447 10.69 -39.67 -17.42
N ARG A 448 9.95 -39.73 -18.50
CA ARG A 448 9.21 -40.96 -18.86
C ARG A 448 10.20 -42.06 -19.21
N HIS A 449 10.12 -43.23 -18.55
CA HIS A 449 10.87 -44.38 -18.98
C HIS A 449 10.38 -44.84 -20.36
N LYS A 450 11.26 -44.77 -21.36
CA LYS A 450 10.98 -45.35 -22.68
C LYS A 450 11.03 -46.86 -22.54
N SER A 451 9.88 -47.52 -22.45
CA SER A 451 9.82 -48.98 -22.66
C SER A 451 9.83 -49.25 -24.17
N ASN A 452 10.58 -50.29 -24.62
CA ASN A 452 10.69 -50.70 -26.01
C ASN A 452 9.39 -51.30 -26.60
N VAL A 453 8.25 -51.09 -26.00
CA VAL A 453 6.94 -51.53 -26.51
C VAL A 453 6.48 -50.56 -27.59
N ARG A 454 6.10 -51.08 -28.77
CA ARG A 454 5.51 -50.30 -29.87
C ARG A 454 4.38 -49.42 -29.36
N MET A 455 4.60 -48.11 -29.37
CA MET A 455 3.55 -47.13 -29.06
C MET A 455 2.47 -47.22 -30.13
N LEU A 456 1.26 -47.55 -29.76
CA LEU A 456 0.06 -47.33 -30.57
C LEU A 456 -0.03 -45.79 -30.77
N ARG A 457 -0.35 -45.39 -32.00
CA ARG A 457 -0.48 -43.98 -32.44
C ARG A 457 -1.46 -43.15 -31.61
N SER A 458 -2.33 -43.79 -30.82
CA SER A 458 -3.29 -43.19 -29.89
C SER A 458 -2.70 -42.68 -28.57
N GLU A 459 -1.41 -42.97 -28.25
CA GLU A 459 -0.74 -42.54 -27.02
C GLU A 459 0.14 -41.30 -27.17
N LEU A 460 0.11 -40.64 -28.32
CA LEU A 460 0.56 -39.24 -28.50
C LEU A 460 -0.53 -38.30 -27.98
N THR A 461 -0.97 -38.53 -26.74
CA THR A 461 -1.81 -37.55 -26.05
C THR A 461 -0.96 -36.30 -25.92
N GLU A 462 -1.39 -35.23 -26.57
CA GLU A 462 -0.80 -33.90 -26.37
C GLU A 462 -0.75 -33.65 -24.87
N ILE A 463 0.44 -33.33 -24.35
CA ILE A 463 0.64 -32.96 -22.95
C ILE A 463 -0.11 -31.65 -22.75
N SER A 464 -1.37 -31.73 -22.32
CA SER A 464 -2.15 -30.57 -21.96
C SER A 464 -1.88 -30.22 -20.50
N LEU A 465 -1.04 -29.23 -20.26
CA LEU A 465 -0.87 -28.65 -18.95
C LEU A 465 -1.95 -27.60 -18.73
N LYS A 466 -2.59 -27.64 -17.56
CA LYS A 466 -3.48 -26.56 -17.11
C LYS A 466 -2.67 -25.29 -16.91
N THR A 467 -3.32 -24.16 -17.05
CA THR A 467 -2.73 -22.83 -16.79
C THR A 467 -2.14 -22.78 -15.38
N THR A 468 -0.92 -22.35 -15.25
CA THR A 468 -0.25 -22.12 -13.97
C THR A 468 -0.85 -20.90 -13.28
N ILE A 469 -0.80 -20.88 -11.94
CA ILE A 469 -1.14 -19.69 -11.17
C ILE A 469 0.06 -18.74 -11.22
N ASP A 470 -0.18 -17.50 -11.63
CA ASP A 470 0.83 -16.45 -11.56
C ASP A 470 1.09 -16.05 -10.10
N LEU A 471 2.32 -16.24 -9.62
CA LEU A 471 2.72 -15.95 -8.25
C LEU A 471 3.18 -14.49 -8.14
N THR A 472 2.24 -13.57 -7.95
CA THR A 472 2.59 -12.17 -7.65
C THR A 472 3.19 -12.04 -6.25
N ILE A 473 3.89 -10.93 -5.96
CA ILE A 473 4.50 -10.69 -4.65
C ILE A 473 3.45 -10.62 -3.55
N GLU A 474 2.33 -9.94 -3.80
CA GLU A 474 1.20 -9.87 -2.87
C GLU A 474 0.65 -11.26 -2.55
N TYR A 475 0.57 -12.13 -3.57
CA TYR A 475 0.16 -13.50 -3.35
C TYR A 475 1.17 -14.29 -2.53
N ALA A 476 2.42 -14.18 -2.86
CA ALA A 476 3.48 -14.86 -2.14
C ALA A 476 3.49 -14.44 -0.66
N LEU A 477 3.40 -13.14 -0.35
CA LEU A 477 3.34 -12.63 1.02
C LEU A 477 2.14 -13.18 1.81
N SER A 478 0.98 -13.28 1.16
CA SER A 478 -0.23 -13.83 1.79
C SER A 478 -0.25 -15.35 1.92
N PHE A 479 0.62 -16.03 1.16
CA PHE A 479 0.60 -17.48 0.98
C PHE A 479 1.57 -18.22 1.91
N ILE A 480 2.77 -17.66 2.18
CA ILE A 480 3.84 -18.34 2.92
C ILE A 480 3.52 -18.53 4.40
N ASN A 481 4.11 -19.56 5.00
CA ASN A 481 4.10 -19.81 6.44
C ASN A 481 5.46 -19.49 7.09
N ASP A 482 5.60 -19.74 8.41
CA ASP A 482 6.78 -19.38 9.19
C ASP A 482 8.06 -20.12 8.79
N GLU A 483 7.94 -21.27 8.11
CA GLU A 483 9.07 -22.08 7.64
C GLU A 483 9.45 -21.79 6.18
N GLU A 484 8.82 -20.84 5.55
CA GLU A 484 8.95 -20.55 4.12
C GLU A 484 9.50 -19.15 3.89
N LEU A 485 10.20 -18.99 2.77
CA LEU A 485 10.79 -17.72 2.35
C LEU A 485 10.35 -17.39 0.93
N ILE A 486 10.03 -16.13 0.68
CA ILE A 486 9.86 -15.58 -0.66
C ILE A 486 11.23 -15.11 -1.15
N ARG A 487 11.53 -15.37 -2.40
CA ARG A 487 12.76 -14.93 -3.05
C ARG A 487 12.45 -13.94 -4.16
N SER A 488 13.23 -12.87 -4.21
CA SER A 488 13.00 -11.74 -5.13
C SER A 488 13.22 -12.09 -6.59
N GLU A 489 14.21 -12.99 -6.84
CA GLU A 489 14.39 -13.55 -8.16
C GLU A 489 13.24 -14.52 -8.45
N GLU A 490 12.72 -14.49 -9.64
CA GLU A 490 11.71 -15.39 -10.20
C GLU A 490 10.34 -15.44 -9.50
N ARG A 491 10.06 -14.61 -8.47
CA ARG A 491 8.80 -14.65 -7.69
C ARG A 491 8.49 -16.04 -7.12
N ARG A 492 9.51 -16.76 -6.65
CA ARG A 492 9.40 -18.14 -6.16
C ARG A 492 9.37 -18.21 -4.64
N VAL A 493 8.65 -19.19 -4.13
CA VAL A 493 8.59 -19.51 -2.71
C VAL A 493 9.32 -20.82 -2.45
N GLY A 494 10.14 -20.86 -1.41
CA GLY A 494 10.87 -22.06 -1.02
C GLY A 494 10.82 -22.31 0.49
N LYS A 495 10.83 -23.58 0.89
CA LYS A 495 10.99 -23.98 2.29
C LYS A 495 12.45 -23.92 2.71
N GLU A 496 12.74 -23.36 3.87
CA GLU A 496 14.02 -23.56 4.54
C GLU A 496 14.14 -25.02 5.00
N CYS A 497 15.04 -25.76 4.39
CA CYS A 497 15.45 -27.05 4.95
C CYS A 497 16.32 -26.78 6.19
N ARG A 498 15.72 -26.67 7.35
CA ARG A 498 16.44 -26.79 8.62
C ARG A 498 16.86 -28.24 8.79
N TYR A 499 18.02 -28.61 8.25
CA TYR A 499 18.69 -29.81 8.70
C TYR A 499 19.15 -29.57 10.15
N ARG A 500 18.38 -30.09 11.11
CA ARG A 500 18.93 -30.43 12.41
C ARG A 500 19.88 -31.61 12.18
N TRP A 501 21.16 -31.35 12.28
CA TRP A 501 22.13 -32.41 12.55
C TRP A 501 21.89 -32.83 13.99
N SER A 502 21.36 -34.05 14.19
CA SER A 502 21.41 -34.77 15.45
C SER A 502 22.79 -35.41 15.61
#